data_a829ae5ddec55106d83558392c77d4cf
#
_entry.id   a829ae5ddec55106d83558392c77d4cf
#
_cell.length_a   1.000
_cell.length_b   1.000
_cell.length_c   1.000
_cell.angle_alpha   90.00
_cell.angle_beta   90.00
_cell.angle_gamma   90.00
#
_symmetry.space_group_name_H-M   'P 1'
#
loop_
_entity.id
_entity.type
_entity.pdbx_description
1 polymer ?
#
loop_
_entity_poly.entity_id
_entity_poly.type
_entity_poly.pdbx_seq_one_letter_code
_entity_poly.pdbx_strand_id
1 'polypeptide(L)'
;MSLIDIKNLSLGYDGNIVLKNVNLKIEENDFICVVGPNGSGKSTLIKGILGLIKPISGTITFNNLKQNFIGYMPQETKVDSNFPASVLEIVLSGTLNKKSRSLFYTKEDKKLAIKNLKILGIENLKNKHFSELSGGQRQKVLLTRSLCATSKLLILDEPSNNLDSKSKKNLYDILKNLNKNYNIAIIMITHDLDHNNLIGNKILSLREDDIFYGTTEDFIKKVHHE
;
A
#
# COMPACT_ATOMS: atom_id res chain seq x y z
N MET A 1 8.20 16.36 -4.89
CA MET A 1 8.92 16.44 -3.57
C MET A 1 9.15 15.05 -3.02
N SER A 2 10.33 14.80 -2.35
CA SER A 2 10.57 13.51 -1.70
C SER A 2 9.66 13.34 -0.50
N LEU A 3 9.02 12.18 -0.37
CA LEU A 3 8.23 11.77 0.80
C LEU A 3 9.07 10.94 1.76
N ILE A 4 9.88 10.03 1.24
CA ILE A 4 10.75 9.15 2.02
C ILE A 4 12.07 8.97 1.27
N ASP A 5 13.18 9.13 1.99
CA ASP A 5 14.53 8.81 1.51
C ASP A 5 15.08 7.64 2.33
N ILE A 6 15.45 6.58 1.67
CA ILE A 6 16.05 5.37 2.24
C ILE A 6 17.48 5.26 1.73
N LYS A 7 18.45 5.18 2.67
CA LYS A 7 19.88 5.13 2.34
C LYS A 7 20.57 3.98 3.06
N ASN A 8 21.24 3.11 2.28
CA ASN A 8 22.05 1.98 2.74
C ASN A 8 21.32 1.10 3.76
N LEU A 9 20.00 0.94 3.58
CA LEU A 9 19.13 0.28 4.53
C LEU A 9 19.37 -1.22 4.56
N SER A 10 19.64 -1.77 5.74
CA SER A 10 19.61 -3.20 5.98
C SER A 10 18.58 -3.53 7.06
N LEU A 11 17.76 -4.53 6.77
CA LEU A 11 16.66 -4.98 7.63
C LEU A 11 16.76 -6.49 7.85
N GLY A 12 16.27 -6.95 9.00
CA GLY A 12 16.26 -8.38 9.32
C GLY A 12 15.62 -8.66 10.66
N TYR A 13 15.72 -9.91 11.11
CA TYR A 13 15.15 -10.42 12.35
C TYR A 13 16.22 -11.22 13.11
N ASP A 14 16.29 -11.03 14.42
CA ASP A 14 17.17 -11.81 15.33
C ASP A 14 18.63 -11.88 14.85
N GLY A 15 19.16 -10.77 14.32
CA GLY A 15 20.53 -10.69 13.80
C GLY A 15 20.71 -11.19 12.35
N ASN A 16 19.72 -11.86 11.79
CA ASN A 16 19.76 -12.32 10.39
C ASN A 16 19.32 -11.21 9.44
N ILE A 17 20.19 -10.79 8.52
CA ILE A 17 19.89 -9.78 7.52
C ILE A 17 19.05 -10.41 6.40
N VAL A 18 17.86 -9.85 6.15
CA VAL A 18 16.96 -10.24 5.04
C VAL A 18 17.12 -9.30 3.85
N LEU A 19 17.30 -8.00 4.11
CA LEU A 19 17.56 -7.00 3.09
C LEU A 19 18.87 -6.28 3.41
N LYS A 20 19.71 -6.11 2.40
CA LYS A 20 21.02 -5.48 2.54
C LYS A 20 21.18 -4.32 1.60
N ASN A 21 21.62 -3.17 2.13
CA ASN A 21 22.04 -2.00 1.38
C ASN A 21 21.00 -1.45 0.39
N VAL A 22 19.72 -1.42 0.77
CA VAL A 22 18.64 -0.89 -0.07
C VAL A 22 18.72 0.63 -0.11
N ASN A 23 18.70 1.20 -1.33
CA ASN A 23 18.59 2.62 -1.57
C ASN A 23 17.31 2.88 -2.37
N LEU A 24 16.44 3.75 -1.85
CA LEU A 24 15.13 4.02 -2.44
C LEU A 24 14.70 5.44 -2.12
N LYS A 25 14.20 6.16 -3.11
CA LYS A 25 13.60 7.48 -2.94
C LYS A 25 12.15 7.44 -3.40
N ILE A 26 11.23 7.75 -2.50
CA ILE A 26 9.79 7.79 -2.78
C ILE A 26 9.39 9.25 -2.90
N GLU A 27 8.85 9.63 -4.05
CA GLU A 27 8.43 10.99 -4.36
C GLU A 27 6.90 11.10 -4.43
N GLU A 28 6.40 12.34 -4.35
CA GLU A 28 4.98 12.59 -4.62
C GLU A 28 4.64 12.09 -6.04
N ASN A 29 3.46 11.50 -6.20
CA ASN A 29 2.97 10.90 -7.44
C ASN A 29 3.73 9.66 -7.94
N ASP A 30 4.69 9.12 -7.18
CA ASP A 30 5.27 7.83 -7.52
C ASP A 30 4.22 6.73 -7.42
N PHE A 31 4.26 5.80 -8.39
CA PHE A 31 3.58 4.52 -8.30
C PHE A 31 4.64 3.43 -8.46
N ILE A 32 5.14 2.94 -7.32
CA ILE A 32 6.24 1.98 -7.26
C ILE A 32 5.66 0.58 -7.14
N CYS A 33 5.96 -0.29 -8.10
CA CYS A 33 5.72 -1.73 -7.97
C CYS A 33 6.95 -2.39 -7.35
N VAL A 34 6.76 -3.07 -6.23
CA VAL A 34 7.80 -3.87 -5.56
C VAL A 34 7.62 -5.32 -5.97
N VAL A 35 8.62 -5.85 -6.66
CA VAL A 35 8.61 -7.19 -7.23
C VAL A 35 9.81 -8.02 -6.75
N GLY A 36 9.71 -9.33 -6.86
CA GLY A 36 10.78 -10.26 -6.47
C GLY A 36 10.21 -11.60 -6.02
N PRO A 37 11.04 -12.65 -5.89
CA PRO A 37 10.62 -13.97 -5.44
C PRO A 37 10.09 -13.95 -4.01
N ASN A 38 9.45 -15.05 -3.59
CA ASN A 38 9.08 -15.23 -2.19
C ASN A 38 10.34 -15.28 -1.32
N GLY A 39 10.29 -14.64 -0.16
CA GLY A 39 11.47 -14.54 0.72
C GLY A 39 12.44 -13.40 0.40
N SER A 40 12.31 -12.68 -0.72
CA SER A 40 13.23 -11.59 -1.10
C SER A 40 13.20 -10.34 -0.22
N GLY A 41 12.38 -10.32 0.84
CA GLY A 41 12.34 -9.21 1.79
C GLY A 41 11.32 -8.10 1.47
N LYS A 42 10.41 -8.28 0.49
CA LYS A 42 9.38 -7.28 0.14
C LYS A 42 8.57 -6.82 1.36
N SER A 43 7.98 -7.75 2.10
CA SER A 43 7.21 -7.43 3.30
C SER A 43 8.10 -6.93 4.45
N THR A 44 9.38 -7.34 4.49
CA THR A 44 10.37 -6.81 5.45
C THR A 44 10.65 -5.33 5.18
N LEU A 45 10.81 -4.93 3.90
CA LEU A 45 10.94 -3.52 3.53
C LEU A 45 9.73 -2.71 3.97
N ILE A 46 8.51 -3.19 3.70
CA ILE A 46 7.29 -2.51 4.12
C ILE A 46 7.23 -2.37 5.65
N LYS A 47 7.54 -3.43 6.39
CA LYS A 47 7.59 -3.37 7.86
C LYS A 47 8.62 -2.34 8.37
N GLY A 48 9.77 -2.22 7.70
CA GLY A 48 10.77 -1.19 8.00
C GLY A 48 10.22 0.22 7.76
N ILE A 49 9.59 0.48 6.61
CA ILE A 49 8.96 1.77 6.28
C ILE A 49 7.85 2.11 7.28
N LEU A 50 7.05 1.14 7.69
CA LEU A 50 5.99 1.30 8.69
C LEU A 50 6.52 1.42 10.13
N GLY A 51 7.83 1.23 10.37
CA GLY A 51 8.45 1.27 11.70
C GLY A 51 8.10 0.09 12.59
N LEU A 52 7.62 -1.00 12.01
CA LEU A 52 7.31 -2.24 12.72
C LEU A 52 8.58 -3.05 13.05
N ILE A 53 9.66 -2.81 12.31
CA ILE A 53 11.01 -3.33 12.59
C ILE A 53 12.02 -2.18 12.49
N LYS A 54 13.08 -2.24 13.30
CA LYS A 54 14.15 -1.24 13.29
C LYS A 54 15.21 -1.61 12.25
N PRO A 55 15.82 -0.61 11.56
CA PRO A 55 16.98 -0.84 10.73
C PRO A 55 18.14 -1.46 11.53
N ILE A 56 18.81 -2.45 10.93
CA ILE A 56 20.11 -2.95 11.41
C ILE A 56 21.20 -1.94 11.05
N SER A 57 21.11 -1.37 9.84
CA SER A 57 21.98 -0.28 9.39
C SER A 57 21.24 0.60 8.38
N GLY A 58 21.82 1.77 8.07
CA GLY A 58 21.24 2.75 7.17
C GLY A 58 20.13 3.58 7.82
N THR A 59 19.39 4.33 7.00
CA THR A 59 18.40 5.29 7.48
C THR A 59 17.14 5.29 6.63
N ILE A 60 16.00 5.57 7.28
CA ILE A 60 14.73 5.92 6.64
C ILE A 60 14.35 7.32 7.11
N THR A 61 14.38 8.29 6.20
CA THR A 61 14.06 9.68 6.49
C THR A 61 12.72 10.04 5.88
N PHE A 62 11.80 10.56 6.71
CA PHE A 62 10.47 11.01 6.29
C PHE A 62 10.48 12.51 6.07
N ASN A 63 10.14 12.95 4.84
CA ASN A 63 10.08 14.36 4.44
C ASN A 63 8.61 14.75 4.22
N ASN A 64 8.10 15.75 4.95
CA ASN A 64 6.72 16.21 4.84
C ASN A 64 5.64 15.10 4.96
N LEU A 65 5.98 13.96 5.52
CA LEU A 65 5.11 12.84 5.81
C LEU A 65 5.46 12.31 7.20
N LYS A 66 4.47 12.13 8.07
CA LYS A 66 4.66 11.41 9.33
C LYS A 66 4.38 9.94 9.09
N GLN A 67 5.18 9.07 9.68
CA GLN A 67 5.10 7.61 9.51
C GLN A 67 3.69 7.05 9.83
N ASN A 68 3.05 7.56 10.88
CA ASN A 68 1.69 7.16 11.26
C ASN A 68 0.59 7.62 10.29
N PHE A 69 0.90 8.46 9.29
CA PHE A 69 -0.01 8.90 8.23
C PHE A 69 0.20 8.15 6.91
N ILE A 70 0.82 6.98 6.95
CA ILE A 70 0.89 6.05 5.82
C ILE A 70 -0.38 5.20 5.84
N GLY A 71 -1.08 5.12 4.71
CA GLY A 71 -2.16 4.16 4.52
C GLY A 71 -1.56 2.78 4.22
N TYR A 72 -1.92 1.76 4.99
CA TYR A 72 -1.42 0.40 4.77
C TYR A 72 -2.55 -0.59 4.63
N MET A 73 -2.47 -1.38 3.57
CA MET A 73 -3.34 -2.52 3.31
C MET A 73 -2.49 -3.79 3.26
N PRO A 74 -2.53 -4.64 4.30
CA PRO A 74 -1.77 -5.88 4.36
C PRO A 74 -2.35 -6.95 3.41
N GLN A 75 -1.52 -7.93 3.06
CA GLN A 75 -1.87 -9.06 2.19
C GLN A 75 -3.06 -9.86 2.73
N GLU A 76 -3.02 -10.19 4.01
CA GLU A 76 -4.13 -10.87 4.69
C GLU A 76 -4.75 -9.93 5.72
N THR A 77 -5.98 -9.57 5.50
CA THR A 77 -6.83 -9.07 6.57
C THR A 77 -7.68 -10.25 7.08
N LYS A 78 -7.25 -10.86 8.18
CA LYS A 78 -8.08 -11.79 8.95
C LYS A 78 -9.20 -10.98 9.64
N VAL A 79 -10.01 -10.30 8.84
CA VAL A 79 -11.31 -9.84 9.36
C VAL A 79 -12.15 -11.09 9.36
N ASP A 80 -12.48 -11.57 10.56
CA ASP A 80 -13.45 -12.66 10.73
C ASP A 80 -14.66 -12.34 9.85
N SER A 81 -15.00 -13.28 8.96
CA SER A 81 -16.15 -13.11 8.06
C SER A 81 -17.44 -12.85 8.83
N ASN A 82 -17.49 -13.25 10.10
CA ASN A 82 -18.62 -13.05 11.01
C ASN A 82 -18.51 -11.79 11.87
N PHE A 83 -17.47 -10.95 11.67
CA PHE A 83 -17.31 -9.73 12.44
C PHE A 83 -18.48 -8.77 12.19
N PRO A 84 -19.29 -8.43 13.21
CA PRO A 84 -20.57 -7.73 13.05
C PRO A 84 -20.36 -6.21 12.90
N ALA A 85 -19.46 -5.80 11.98
CA ALA A 85 -19.24 -4.39 11.70
C ALA A 85 -19.80 -4.01 10.34
N SER A 86 -20.39 -2.82 10.28
CA SER A 86 -20.79 -2.20 9.02
C SER A 86 -19.55 -1.73 8.23
N VAL A 87 -19.73 -1.59 6.92
CA VAL A 87 -18.70 -1.01 6.03
C VAL A 87 -18.23 0.35 6.56
N LEU A 88 -19.16 1.19 7.02
CA LEU A 88 -18.82 2.52 7.52
C LEU A 88 -17.92 2.45 8.77
N GLU A 89 -18.19 1.53 9.71
CA GLU A 89 -17.38 1.37 10.92
C GLU A 89 -15.96 0.90 10.58
N ILE A 90 -15.83 -0.06 9.65
CA ILE A 90 -14.51 -0.51 9.18
C ILE A 90 -13.74 0.64 8.53
N VAL A 91 -14.37 1.41 7.66
CA VAL A 91 -13.72 2.54 6.99
C VAL A 91 -13.32 3.62 7.98
N LEU A 92 -14.18 3.95 8.94
CA LEU A 92 -13.90 4.90 10.01
C LEU A 92 -12.70 4.50 10.86
N SER A 93 -12.48 3.20 11.09
CA SER A 93 -11.30 2.75 11.84
C SER A 93 -9.97 3.18 11.21
N GLY A 94 -9.94 3.46 9.90
CA GLY A 94 -8.79 4.02 9.21
C GLY A 94 -8.41 5.44 9.64
N THR A 95 -9.28 6.18 10.33
CA THR A 95 -8.98 7.54 10.80
C THR A 95 -8.33 7.58 12.19
N LEU A 96 -8.20 6.42 12.87
CA LEU A 96 -7.71 6.36 14.25
C LEU A 96 -6.27 6.84 14.42
N ASN A 97 -5.44 6.71 13.40
CA ASN A 97 -4.05 7.21 13.40
C ASN A 97 -3.94 8.73 13.53
N LYS A 98 -5.02 9.46 13.23
CA LYS A 98 -5.08 10.93 13.32
C LYS A 98 -5.49 11.43 14.71
N LYS A 99 -5.94 10.51 15.56
CA LYS A 99 -6.49 10.84 16.89
C LYS A 99 -5.41 10.78 17.94
N SER A 100 -5.20 11.88 18.66
CA SER A 100 -4.30 11.91 19.82
C SER A 100 -5.00 11.52 21.13
N ARG A 101 -6.30 11.79 21.30
CA ARG A 101 -7.03 11.60 22.58
C ARG A 101 -8.54 11.37 22.47
N SER A 102 -9.16 11.42 21.27
CA SER A 102 -10.63 11.28 21.17
C SER A 102 -11.03 9.81 21.06
N LEU A 103 -11.95 9.37 21.89
CA LEU A 103 -12.56 8.03 21.85
C LEU A 103 -13.68 7.92 20.79
N PHE A 104 -14.19 9.05 20.29
CA PHE A 104 -15.32 9.09 19.38
C PHE A 104 -14.91 9.60 18.00
N TYR A 105 -15.59 9.13 16.95
CA TYR A 105 -15.44 9.63 15.59
C TYR A 105 -16.09 11.02 15.45
N THR A 106 -15.36 11.95 14.86
CA THR A 106 -15.84 13.32 14.60
C THR A 106 -16.72 13.37 13.36
N LYS A 107 -17.38 14.52 13.13
CA LYS A 107 -18.11 14.77 11.88
C LYS A 107 -17.18 14.79 10.66
N GLU A 108 -15.96 15.27 10.84
CA GLU A 108 -14.90 15.30 9.82
C GLU A 108 -14.44 13.90 9.43
N ASP A 109 -14.26 12.99 10.42
CA ASP A 109 -13.95 11.57 10.15
C ASP A 109 -15.04 10.92 9.29
N LYS A 110 -16.32 11.15 9.65
CA LYS A 110 -17.46 10.62 8.89
C LYS A 110 -17.52 11.20 7.46
N LYS A 111 -17.28 12.51 7.30
CA LYS A 111 -17.20 13.14 5.98
C LYS A 111 -16.08 12.55 5.13
N LEU A 112 -14.89 12.35 5.72
CA LEU A 112 -13.75 11.72 5.03
C LEU A 112 -14.07 10.29 4.61
N ALA A 113 -14.65 9.49 5.50
CA ALA A 113 -15.04 8.11 5.21
C ALA A 113 -16.04 8.05 4.04
N ILE A 114 -17.09 8.87 4.07
CA ILE A 114 -18.09 8.93 2.99
C ILE A 114 -17.47 9.41 1.67
N LYS A 115 -16.61 10.44 1.71
CA LYS A 115 -15.86 10.90 0.53
C LYS A 115 -15.07 9.76 -0.12
N ASN A 116 -14.33 9.00 0.69
CA ASN A 116 -13.49 7.90 0.18
C ASN A 116 -14.34 6.73 -0.33
N LEU A 117 -15.48 6.42 0.32
CA LEU A 117 -16.44 5.44 -0.20
C LEU A 117 -16.99 5.83 -1.59
N LYS A 118 -17.26 7.14 -1.80
CA LYS A 118 -17.68 7.67 -3.12
C LYS A 118 -16.56 7.52 -4.17
N ILE A 119 -15.33 7.87 -3.83
CA ILE A 119 -14.17 7.74 -4.74
C ILE A 119 -14.02 6.30 -5.23
N LEU A 120 -14.26 5.31 -4.36
CA LEU A 120 -14.17 3.89 -4.70
C LEU A 120 -15.49 3.31 -5.29
N GLY A 121 -16.55 4.11 -5.40
CA GLY A 121 -17.82 3.69 -5.97
C GLY A 121 -18.60 2.68 -5.14
N ILE A 122 -18.45 2.72 -3.81
CA ILE A 122 -19.09 1.77 -2.87
C ILE A 122 -19.87 2.47 -1.74
N GLU A 123 -20.27 3.73 -1.91
CA GLU A 123 -21.04 4.45 -0.88
C GLU A 123 -22.37 3.76 -0.54
N ASN A 124 -22.99 3.14 -1.54
CA ASN A 124 -24.25 2.38 -1.38
C ASN A 124 -24.11 1.19 -0.43
N LEU A 125 -22.90 0.73 -0.15
CA LEU A 125 -22.61 -0.39 0.73
C LEU A 125 -22.38 0.04 2.19
N LYS A 126 -22.36 1.32 2.51
CA LYS A 126 -21.92 1.86 3.81
C LYS A 126 -22.61 1.26 5.04
N ASN A 127 -23.87 0.87 4.91
CA ASN A 127 -24.68 0.31 5.99
C ASN A 127 -24.74 -1.22 5.96
N LYS A 128 -24.16 -1.89 4.96
CA LYS A 128 -24.09 -3.35 4.89
C LYS A 128 -23.08 -3.90 5.89
N HIS A 129 -23.32 -5.10 6.39
CA HIS A 129 -22.31 -5.84 7.15
C HIS A 129 -21.18 -6.29 6.24
N PHE A 130 -19.95 -6.29 6.77
CA PHE A 130 -18.78 -6.72 6.01
C PHE A 130 -18.88 -8.18 5.56
N SER A 131 -19.53 -9.02 6.36
CA SER A 131 -19.79 -10.42 6.05
C SER A 131 -20.63 -10.64 4.76
N GLU A 132 -21.50 -9.70 4.43
CA GLU A 132 -22.42 -9.78 3.27
C GLU A 132 -21.73 -9.42 1.93
N LEU A 133 -20.49 -8.95 1.98
CA LEU A 133 -19.78 -8.43 0.81
C LEU A 133 -19.12 -9.55 0.01
N SER A 134 -19.10 -9.41 -1.33
CA SER A 134 -18.23 -10.20 -2.20
C SER A 134 -16.75 -9.89 -1.94
N GLY A 135 -15.83 -10.79 -2.36
CA GLY A 135 -14.39 -10.61 -2.19
C GLY A 135 -13.89 -9.26 -2.75
N GLY A 136 -14.29 -8.90 -3.96
CA GLY A 136 -13.92 -7.62 -4.56
C GLY A 136 -14.52 -6.40 -3.84
N GLN A 137 -15.72 -6.52 -3.26
CA GLN A 137 -16.31 -5.46 -2.42
C GLN A 137 -15.54 -5.31 -1.10
N ARG A 138 -15.19 -6.43 -0.45
CA ARG A 138 -14.36 -6.43 0.77
C ARG A 138 -13.03 -5.74 0.52
N GLN A 139 -12.38 -6.06 -0.61
CA GLN A 139 -11.11 -5.46 -1.03
C GLN A 139 -11.22 -3.93 -1.15
N LYS A 140 -12.29 -3.43 -1.80
CA LYS A 140 -12.55 -1.99 -1.90
C LYS A 140 -12.78 -1.34 -0.52
N VAL A 141 -13.47 -2.01 0.40
CA VAL A 141 -13.67 -1.49 1.77
C VAL A 141 -12.35 -1.37 2.51
N LEU A 142 -11.47 -2.39 2.42
CA LEU A 142 -10.15 -2.36 3.05
C LEU A 142 -9.23 -1.29 2.43
N LEU A 143 -9.27 -1.13 1.11
CA LEU A 143 -8.58 -0.04 0.43
C LEU A 143 -9.12 1.33 0.89
N THR A 144 -10.45 1.47 1.03
CA THR A 144 -11.07 2.71 1.52
C THR A 144 -10.63 3.01 2.96
N ARG A 145 -10.55 2.00 3.82
CA ARG A 145 -10.03 2.12 5.19
C ARG A 145 -8.60 2.64 5.18
N SER A 146 -7.74 2.05 4.36
CA SER A 146 -6.33 2.48 4.25
C SER A 146 -6.22 3.91 3.72
N LEU A 147 -7.08 4.30 2.79
CA LEU A 147 -7.14 5.66 2.25
C LEU A 147 -7.59 6.69 3.30
N CYS A 148 -8.38 6.30 4.30
CA CYS A 148 -8.74 7.19 5.42
C CYS A 148 -7.54 7.51 6.32
N ALA A 149 -6.52 6.67 6.34
CA ALA A 149 -5.32 6.87 7.14
C ALA A 149 -4.36 7.90 6.53
N THR A 150 -4.39 8.10 5.20
CA THR A 150 -3.42 8.90 4.47
C THR A 150 -4.05 9.92 3.52
N SER A 151 -3.22 10.90 3.15
CA SER A 151 -3.47 11.78 2.00
C SER A 151 -2.27 11.86 1.05
N LYS A 152 -1.18 11.13 1.34
CA LYS A 152 0.09 11.25 0.59
C LYS A 152 0.67 9.93 0.12
N LEU A 153 0.65 8.88 0.95
CA LEU A 153 1.31 7.60 0.64
C LEU A 153 0.43 6.42 1.05
N LEU A 154 0.17 5.54 0.10
CA LEU A 154 -0.55 4.29 0.27
C LEU A 154 0.39 3.12 -0.02
N ILE A 155 0.46 2.17 0.90
CA ILE A 155 1.22 0.93 0.74
C ILE A 155 0.24 -0.23 0.67
N LEU A 156 0.36 -1.06 -0.35
CA LEU A 156 -0.51 -2.19 -0.65
C LEU A 156 0.32 -3.46 -0.76
N ASP A 157 0.01 -4.44 0.07
CA ASP A 157 0.69 -5.73 0.04
C ASP A 157 -0.20 -6.76 -0.69
N GLU A 158 0.13 -7.05 -1.94
CA GLU A 158 -0.57 -7.98 -2.84
C GLU A 158 -2.10 -7.74 -2.93
N PRO A 159 -2.54 -6.52 -3.25
CA PRO A 159 -3.95 -6.13 -3.16
C PRO A 159 -4.85 -6.82 -4.19
N SER A 160 -4.29 -7.47 -5.20
CA SER A 160 -5.03 -8.17 -6.27
C SER A 160 -5.15 -9.67 -6.07
N ASN A 161 -4.57 -10.22 -4.98
CA ASN A 161 -4.65 -11.65 -4.71
C ASN A 161 -6.10 -12.11 -4.54
N ASN A 162 -6.40 -13.28 -5.10
CA ASN A 162 -7.73 -13.92 -5.05
C ASN A 162 -8.85 -13.10 -5.72
N LEU A 163 -8.53 -12.12 -6.58
CA LEU A 163 -9.50 -11.41 -7.40
C LEU A 163 -9.61 -12.02 -8.80
N ASP A 164 -10.82 -12.10 -9.32
CA ASP A 164 -11.06 -12.39 -10.74
C ASP A 164 -10.52 -11.25 -11.64
N SER A 165 -10.29 -11.52 -12.92
CA SER A 165 -9.68 -10.59 -13.87
C SER A 165 -10.43 -9.25 -13.97
N LYS A 166 -11.76 -9.24 -13.86
CA LYS A 166 -12.57 -8.03 -13.91
C LYS A 166 -12.39 -7.18 -12.66
N SER A 167 -12.42 -7.81 -11.48
CA SER A 167 -12.20 -7.15 -10.20
C SER A 167 -10.78 -6.59 -10.09
N LYS A 168 -9.78 -7.33 -10.58
CA LYS A 168 -8.38 -6.91 -10.65
C LYS A 168 -8.21 -5.67 -11.53
N LYS A 169 -8.76 -5.68 -12.75
CA LYS A 169 -8.72 -4.51 -13.64
C LYS A 169 -9.36 -3.29 -12.98
N ASN A 170 -10.54 -3.47 -12.37
CA ASN A 170 -11.24 -2.37 -11.67
C ASN A 170 -10.39 -1.82 -10.51
N LEU A 171 -9.72 -2.69 -9.72
CA LEU A 171 -8.81 -2.26 -8.66
C LEU A 171 -7.67 -1.41 -9.23
N TYR A 172 -7.04 -1.84 -10.31
CA TYR A 172 -5.93 -1.13 -10.94
C TYR A 172 -6.36 0.23 -11.50
N ASP A 173 -7.56 0.33 -12.09
CA ASP A 173 -8.12 1.60 -12.55
C ASP A 173 -8.36 2.57 -11.38
N ILE A 174 -8.84 2.07 -10.25
CA ILE A 174 -8.98 2.85 -9.01
C ILE A 174 -7.61 3.35 -8.53
N LEU A 175 -6.59 2.49 -8.47
CA LEU A 175 -5.25 2.87 -8.01
C LEU A 175 -4.62 3.92 -8.93
N LYS A 176 -4.74 3.76 -10.26
CA LYS A 176 -4.31 4.79 -11.23
C LYS A 176 -5.03 6.12 -11.02
N ASN A 177 -6.33 6.09 -10.76
CA ASN A 177 -7.10 7.29 -10.46
C ASN A 177 -6.64 7.97 -9.17
N LEU A 178 -6.40 7.21 -8.08
CA LEU A 178 -5.88 7.74 -6.82
C LEU A 178 -4.51 8.40 -7.00
N ASN A 179 -3.63 7.77 -7.76
CA ASN A 179 -2.30 8.31 -8.02
C ASN A 179 -2.37 9.60 -8.87
N LYS A 180 -3.05 9.56 -10.04
CA LYS A 180 -3.05 10.67 -11.00
C LYS A 180 -3.91 11.86 -10.57
N ASN A 181 -5.11 11.61 -10.04
CA ASN A 181 -6.10 12.66 -9.80
C ASN A 181 -6.16 13.12 -8.34
N TYR A 182 -5.65 12.29 -7.41
CA TYR A 182 -5.61 12.63 -5.97
C TYR A 182 -4.19 12.81 -5.45
N ASN A 183 -3.17 12.70 -6.31
CA ASN A 183 -1.75 12.89 -5.99
C ASN A 183 -1.27 12.01 -4.82
N ILE A 184 -1.79 10.77 -4.72
CA ILE A 184 -1.38 9.81 -3.71
C ILE A 184 -0.25 8.96 -4.29
N ALA A 185 0.93 9.02 -3.66
CA ALA A 185 2.00 8.07 -3.99
C ALA A 185 1.58 6.67 -3.56
N ILE A 186 1.93 5.67 -4.36
CA ILE A 186 1.55 4.28 -4.12
C ILE A 186 2.80 3.40 -4.15
N ILE A 187 2.93 2.53 -3.16
CA ILE A 187 3.85 1.39 -3.17
C ILE A 187 2.98 0.14 -3.18
N MET A 188 3.14 -0.70 -4.18
CA MET A 188 2.37 -1.94 -4.32
C MET A 188 3.29 -3.13 -4.49
N ILE A 189 3.24 -4.07 -3.53
CA ILE A 189 3.84 -5.38 -3.73
C ILE A 189 2.95 -6.17 -4.69
N THR A 190 3.55 -6.75 -5.70
CA THR A 190 2.83 -7.58 -6.67
C THR A 190 3.73 -8.70 -7.22
N HIS A 191 3.12 -9.84 -7.53
CA HIS A 191 3.76 -10.93 -8.28
C HIS A 191 3.43 -10.85 -9.77
N ASP A 192 2.57 -9.93 -10.18
CA ASP A 192 2.23 -9.70 -11.57
C ASP A 192 3.35 -8.95 -12.29
N LEU A 193 4.20 -9.71 -12.95
CA LEU A 193 5.26 -9.21 -13.83
C LEU A 193 4.83 -9.15 -15.31
N ASP A 194 3.53 -9.35 -15.59
CA ASP A 194 3.02 -9.20 -16.95
C ASP A 194 3.35 -7.79 -17.44
N HIS A 195 4.31 -7.69 -18.39
CA HIS A 195 4.82 -6.42 -18.92
C HIS A 195 3.69 -5.50 -19.43
N ASN A 196 2.57 -6.10 -19.86
CA ASN A 196 1.37 -5.38 -20.30
C ASN A 196 0.50 -4.85 -19.13
N ASN A 197 0.74 -5.30 -17.91
CA ASN A 197 -0.05 -4.99 -16.72
C ASN A 197 0.72 -4.24 -15.61
N LEU A 198 2.00 -3.91 -15.84
CA LEU A 198 2.78 -3.09 -14.93
C LEU A 198 2.17 -1.68 -14.89
N ILE A 199 1.44 -1.38 -13.81
CA ILE A 199 0.69 -0.12 -13.66
C ILE A 199 1.52 1.00 -13.04
N GLY A 200 2.67 0.67 -12.45
CA GLY A 200 3.57 1.63 -11.80
C GLY A 200 4.44 2.40 -12.80
N ASN A 201 4.88 3.59 -12.43
CA ASN A 201 5.88 4.35 -13.19
C ASN A 201 7.32 4.01 -12.77
N LYS A 202 7.49 3.37 -11.61
CA LYS A 202 8.77 2.89 -11.09
C LYS A 202 8.67 1.44 -10.63
N ILE A 203 9.78 0.73 -10.70
CA ILE A 203 9.94 -0.65 -10.21
C ILE A 203 11.05 -0.69 -9.18
N LEU A 204 10.78 -1.39 -8.08
CA LEU A 204 11.79 -1.88 -7.15
C LEU A 204 11.80 -3.41 -7.26
N SER A 205 12.83 -3.96 -7.88
CA SER A 205 13.03 -5.41 -7.95
C SER A 205 14.00 -5.84 -6.87
N LEU A 206 13.56 -6.74 -6.01
CA LEU A 206 14.36 -7.33 -4.94
C LEU A 206 14.72 -8.75 -5.34
N ARG A 207 15.97 -8.96 -5.78
CA ARG A 207 16.58 -10.27 -6.00
C ARG A 207 17.80 -10.38 -5.07
N GLU A 208 18.20 -11.60 -4.73
CA GLU A 208 19.22 -11.85 -3.68
C GLU A 208 20.53 -11.07 -3.92
N ASP A 209 21.00 -11.01 -5.16
CA ASP A 209 22.26 -10.36 -5.53
C ASP A 209 22.07 -9.12 -6.44
N ASP A 210 20.85 -8.76 -6.78
CA ASP A 210 20.55 -7.67 -7.72
C ASP A 210 19.30 -6.89 -7.32
N ILE A 211 19.54 -5.76 -6.64
CA ILE A 211 18.47 -4.81 -6.33
C ILE A 211 18.43 -3.76 -7.45
N PHE A 212 17.32 -3.75 -8.19
CA PHE A 212 17.06 -2.72 -9.18
C PHE A 212 16.02 -1.72 -8.68
N TYR A 213 16.29 -0.44 -8.81
CA TYR A 213 15.32 0.63 -8.64
C TYR A 213 15.43 1.63 -9.78
N GLY A 214 14.36 1.83 -10.53
CA GLY A 214 14.33 2.69 -11.70
C GLY A 214 12.94 2.82 -12.31
N THR A 215 12.88 3.40 -13.52
CA THR A 215 11.63 3.49 -14.25
C THR A 215 11.17 2.11 -14.74
N THR A 216 9.87 1.98 -14.96
CA THR A 216 9.29 0.75 -15.53
C THR A 216 9.90 0.44 -16.91
N GLU A 217 10.19 1.47 -17.71
CA GLU A 217 10.82 1.32 -19.02
C GLU A 217 12.24 0.74 -18.93
N ASP A 218 13.07 1.24 -17.99
CA ASP A 218 14.42 0.74 -17.77
C ASP A 218 14.43 -0.70 -17.28
N PHE A 219 13.47 -1.06 -16.40
CA PHE A 219 13.31 -2.42 -15.92
C PHE A 219 12.97 -3.38 -17.06
N ILE A 220 12.03 -3.02 -17.94
CA ILE A 220 11.65 -3.84 -19.10
C ILE A 220 12.86 -4.05 -20.02
N LYS A 221 13.64 -3.02 -20.31
CA LYS A 221 14.86 -3.14 -21.12
C LYS A 221 15.86 -4.11 -20.47
N LYS A 222 16.06 -4.01 -19.14
CA LYS A 222 16.98 -4.90 -18.41
C LYS A 222 16.57 -6.37 -18.56
N VAL A 223 15.28 -6.69 -18.33
CA VAL A 223 14.77 -8.07 -18.41
C VAL A 223 14.80 -8.66 -19.82
N HIS A 224 14.71 -7.83 -20.86
CA HIS A 224 14.83 -8.31 -22.26
C HIS A 224 16.28 -8.56 -22.71
N HIS A 225 17.28 -8.10 -21.94
CA HIS A 225 18.71 -8.31 -22.23
C HIS A 225 19.34 -9.42 -21.38
N GLU A 226 18.61 -9.98 -20.40
CA GLU A 226 18.97 -11.20 -19.64
C GLU A 226 18.37 -12.45 -20.32
#